data_942fd85cc2a1718cdff83a29ce4c462a
#
_entry.id   942fd85cc2a1718cdff83a29ce4c462a
#
_cell.length_a   1.000
_cell.length_b   1.000
_cell.length_c   1.000
_cell.angle_alpha   90.00
_cell.angle_beta   90.00
_cell.angle_gamma   90.00
#
_symmetry.space_group_name_H-M   'P 1'
#
loop_
_entity.id
_entity.type
_entity.pdbx_description
1 polymer ?
#
loop_
_entity_poly.entity_id
_entity_poly.type
_entity_poly.pdbx_seq_one_letter_code
_entity_poly.pdbx_strand_id
1 'polypeptide(L)'
;MLKEKGVTATFFLSGDAAEASPATAKAIVDAGCEIGSNSYSDDSLKGEDRETVRKQITKGTEAIKSATGVETMLLRAPYAAFDEQNWIDSMDLVSAVVSWNIDSGDWLLNGADEQMSTVLDSMTPGNIVLLTDSDECAEQTLEALPQIIDGLVADGYKIVTLSDLVKTDTALSKKLTSLTKVSMPKNAVFPQLPEDDDTTE
;
A
#
# COMPACT_ATOMS: atom_id res chain seq x y z
N MET A 1 -13.19 -3.44 12.55
CA MET A 1 -13.91 -2.70 11.49
C MET A 1 -13.92 -3.46 10.17
N LEU A 2 -12.80 -3.70 9.42
CA LEU A 2 -12.81 -4.41 8.12
C LEU A 2 -13.54 -5.76 8.20
N LYS A 3 -13.24 -6.59 9.20
CA LYS A 3 -13.89 -7.87 9.43
C LYS A 3 -15.40 -7.75 9.67
N GLU A 4 -15.85 -6.74 10.39
CA GLU A 4 -17.27 -6.48 10.66
C GLU A 4 -18.00 -6.04 9.40
N LYS A 5 -17.33 -5.31 8.51
CA LYS A 5 -17.85 -4.91 7.21
C LYS A 5 -17.72 -6.01 6.13
N GLY A 6 -17.08 -7.14 6.47
CA GLY A 6 -16.93 -8.27 5.55
C GLY A 6 -15.99 -8.00 4.37
N VAL A 7 -15.04 -7.07 4.53
CA VAL A 7 -14.07 -6.70 3.51
C VAL A 7 -12.65 -7.03 3.96
N THR A 8 -11.76 -7.20 2.98
CA THR A 8 -10.32 -7.45 3.21
C THR A 8 -9.50 -6.40 2.47
N ALA A 9 -8.28 -6.18 2.96
CA ALA A 9 -7.31 -5.27 2.37
C ALA A 9 -5.93 -5.91 2.33
N THR A 10 -4.99 -5.26 1.64
CA THR A 10 -3.57 -5.61 1.68
C THR A 10 -2.84 -4.53 2.49
N PHE A 11 -2.21 -4.93 3.57
CA PHE A 11 -1.39 -4.05 4.41
C PHE A 11 0.08 -4.19 4.02
N PHE A 12 0.72 -3.08 3.72
CA PHE A 12 2.16 -3.03 3.47
C PHE A 12 2.85 -2.52 4.75
N LEU A 13 3.41 -3.44 5.52
CA LEU A 13 4.05 -3.16 6.80
C LEU A 13 5.54 -2.88 6.61
N SER A 14 6.07 -1.89 7.33
CA SER A 14 7.51 -1.79 7.54
C SER A 14 7.99 -2.85 8.55
N GLY A 15 9.22 -3.30 8.39
CA GLY A 15 9.78 -4.33 9.27
C GLY A 15 9.90 -3.86 10.71
N ASP A 16 10.31 -2.61 10.93
CA ASP A 16 10.43 -2.02 12.26
C ASP A 16 9.07 -1.89 12.97
N ALA A 17 7.99 -1.52 12.25
CA ALA A 17 6.65 -1.51 12.81
C ALA A 17 6.17 -2.93 13.17
N ALA A 18 6.47 -3.92 12.33
CA ALA A 18 6.15 -5.32 12.61
C ALA A 18 6.89 -5.85 13.86
N GLU A 19 8.16 -5.46 14.04
CA GLU A 19 8.95 -5.78 15.25
C GLU A 19 8.43 -5.04 16.49
N ALA A 20 8.06 -3.76 16.35
CA ALA A 20 7.56 -2.95 17.46
C ALA A 20 6.18 -3.45 17.95
N SER A 21 5.33 -3.95 17.06
CA SER A 21 3.97 -4.36 17.37
C SER A 21 3.58 -5.71 16.73
N PRO A 22 4.23 -6.83 17.08
CA PRO A 22 3.98 -8.12 16.44
C PRO A 22 2.53 -8.62 16.66
N ALA A 23 1.91 -8.25 17.77
CA ALA A 23 0.51 -8.60 18.02
C ALA A 23 -0.44 -7.90 17.04
N THR A 24 -0.18 -6.64 16.69
CA THR A 24 -0.95 -5.89 15.68
C THR A 24 -0.74 -6.49 14.29
N ALA A 25 0.52 -6.75 13.92
CA ALA A 25 0.83 -7.40 12.64
C ALA A 25 0.12 -8.76 12.51
N LYS A 26 0.11 -9.56 13.58
CA LYS A 26 -0.62 -10.82 13.60
C LYS A 26 -2.14 -10.65 13.50
N ALA A 27 -2.71 -9.64 14.15
CA ALA A 27 -4.15 -9.38 14.11
C ALA A 27 -4.65 -9.03 12.68
N ILE A 28 -3.82 -8.43 11.85
CA ILE A 28 -4.11 -8.17 10.42
C ILE A 28 -4.32 -9.49 9.68
N VAL A 29 -3.40 -10.44 9.87
CA VAL A 29 -3.50 -11.78 9.26
C VAL A 29 -4.73 -12.53 9.78
N ASP A 30 -4.95 -12.50 11.11
CA ASP A 30 -6.08 -13.18 11.74
C ASP A 30 -7.44 -12.57 11.31
N ALA A 31 -7.44 -11.33 10.83
CA ALA A 31 -8.60 -10.69 10.19
C ALA A 31 -8.84 -11.13 8.74
N GLY A 32 -7.95 -11.94 8.16
CA GLY A 32 -8.04 -12.40 6.77
C GLY A 32 -7.49 -11.40 5.75
N CYS A 33 -6.77 -10.37 6.19
CA CYS A 33 -6.11 -9.42 5.32
C CYS A 33 -4.77 -9.97 4.80
N GLU A 34 -4.36 -9.48 3.64
CA GLU A 34 -3.06 -9.80 3.04
C GLU A 34 -1.97 -8.87 3.60
N ILE A 35 -0.75 -9.37 3.67
CA ILE A 35 0.42 -8.58 4.06
C ILE A 35 1.45 -8.53 2.93
N GLY A 36 1.91 -7.32 2.63
CA GLY A 36 3.11 -7.00 1.87
C GLY A 36 4.16 -6.31 2.74
N SER A 37 5.33 -6.10 2.21
CA SER A 37 6.42 -5.36 2.85
C SER A 37 6.49 -3.93 2.35
N ASN A 38 6.69 -2.98 3.27
CA ASN A 38 7.09 -1.61 2.96
C ASN A 38 8.56 -1.37 3.31
N SER A 39 9.44 -2.33 2.97
CA SER A 39 10.85 -2.43 3.38
C SER A 39 11.04 -2.62 4.89
N TYR A 40 12.24 -2.34 5.43
CA TYR A 40 12.45 -2.44 6.89
C TYR A 40 12.12 -1.15 7.61
N SER A 41 12.67 -0.03 7.14
CA SER A 41 12.37 1.32 7.63
C SER A 41 11.65 2.13 6.56
N ASP A 42 11.05 3.24 6.95
CA ASP A 42 10.37 4.15 6.01
C ASP A 42 11.37 5.07 5.26
N ASP A 43 12.51 4.50 4.86
CA ASP A 43 13.52 5.21 4.08
C ASP A 43 13.35 4.96 2.58
N SER A 44 13.59 5.99 1.77
CA SER A 44 13.58 5.87 0.31
C SER A 44 14.63 4.87 -0.16
N LEU A 45 14.25 3.96 -1.04
CA LEU A 45 15.17 3.00 -1.66
C LEU A 45 15.83 3.56 -2.93
N LYS A 46 15.29 4.63 -3.49
CA LYS A 46 15.75 5.21 -4.76
C LYS A 46 17.13 5.84 -4.60
N GLY A 47 18.06 5.40 -5.45
CA GLY A 47 19.43 5.90 -5.45
C GLY A 47 20.34 5.23 -4.41
N GLU A 48 19.82 4.33 -3.59
CA GLU A 48 20.62 3.52 -2.68
C GLU A 48 21.40 2.44 -3.42
N ASP A 49 22.51 2.01 -2.82
CA ASP A 49 23.31 0.93 -3.37
C ASP A 49 22.62 -0.44 -3.24
N ARG A 50 23.12 -1.40 -4.03
CA ARG A 50 22.55 -2.76 -4.07
C ARG A 50 22.50 -3.43 -2.69
N GLU A 51 23.53 -3.25 -1.87
CA GLU A 51 23.62 -3.90 -0.54
C GLU A 51 22.54 -3.32 0.39
N THR A 52 22.40 -2.01 0.40
CA THR A 52 21.39 -1.28 1.18
C THR A 52 19.98 -1.68 0.75
N VAL A 53 19.67 -1.66 -0.55
CA VAL A 53 18.35 -2.05 -1.08
C VAL A 53 18.00 -3.48 -0.66
N ARG A 54 18.89 -4.42 -0.89
CA ARG A 54 18.66 -5.84 -0.55
C ARG A 54 18.48 -6.04 0.95
N LYS A 55 19.31 -5.37 1.76
CA LYS A 55 19.24 -5.44 3.22
C LYS A 55 17.90 -4.91 3.74
N GLN A 56 17.43 -3.78 3.24
CA GLN A 56 16.15 -3.19 3.60
C GLN A 56 14.98 -4.13 3.26
N ILE A 57 14.97 -4.71 2.08
CA ILE A 57 13.91 -5.63 1.65
C ILE A 57 13.95 -6.93 2.48
N THR A 58 15.12 -7.56 2.58
CA THR A 58 15.26 -8.84 3.30
C THR A 58 14.92 -8.70 4.77
N LYS A 59 15.48 -7.67 5.44
CA LYS A 59 15.19 -7.43 6.86
C LYS A 59 13.72 -7.13 7.11
N GLY A 60 13.07 -6.37 6.21
CA GLY A 60 11.63 -6.09 6.30
C GLY A 60 10.77 -7.35 6.19
N THR A 61 11.02 -8.19 5.20
CA THR A 61 10.28 -9.43 5.01
C THR A 61 10.52 -10.46 6.13
N GLU A 62 11.76 -10.54 6.66
CA GLU A 62 12.09 -11.40 7.80
C GLU A 62 11.39 -10.96 9.09
N ALA A 63 11.35 -9.64 9.35
CA ALA A 63 10.63 -9.08 10.50
C ALA A 63 9.13 -9.37 10.42
N ILE A 64 8.51 -9.15 9.26
CA ILE A 64 7.11 -9.48 9.02
C ILE A 64 6.84 -10.98 9.23
N LYS A 65 7.69 -11.85 8.66
CA LYS A 65 7.58 -13.29 8.85
C LYS A 65 7.70 -13.69 10.32
N SER A 66 8.63 -13.08 11.04
CA SER A 66 8.83 -13.34 12.48
C SER A 66 7.58 -12.95 13.31
N ALA A 67 6.97 -11.80 13.00
CA ALA A 67 5.81 -11.29 13.72
C ALA A 67 4.51 -12.05 13.38
N THR A 68 4.34 -12.46 12.12
CA THR A 68 3.05 -12.94 11.61
C THR A 68 3.03 -14.42 11.23
N GLY A 69 4.19 -15.03 10.98
CA GLY A 69 4.32 -16.36 10.37
C GLY A 69 4.09 -16.38 8.85
N VAL A 70 3.82 -15.23 8.22
CA VAL A 70 3.53 -15.13 6.79
C VAL A 70 4.80 -14.72 6.02
N GLU A 71 5.11 -15.44 4.96
CA GLU A 71 6.11 -15.01 3.98
C GLU A 71 5.45 -14.14 2.93
N THR A 72 6.04 -12.99 2.64
CA THR A 72 5.61 -12.11 1.56
C THR A 72 6.76 -11.77 0.64
N MET A 73 6.46 -11.70 -0.66
CA MET A 73 7.35 -11.18 -1.69
C MET A 73 6.72 -9.97 -2.40
N LEU A 74 5.62 -9.45 -1.86
CA LEU A 74 5.01 -8.20 -2.32
C LEU A 74 5.73 -7.04 -1.64
N LEU A 75 6.21 -6.09 -2.43
CA LEU A 75 6.87 -4.87 -1.97
C LEU A 75 6.06 -3.65 -2.40
N ARG A 76 5.84 -2.74 -1.49
CA ARG A 76 5.54 -1.34 -1.78
C ARG A 76 6.72 -0.52 -1.31
N ALA A 77 7.43 0.13 -2.22
CA ALA A 77 8.56 0.95 -1.83
C ALA A 77 8.06 2.22 -1.10
N PRO A 78 8.71 2.63 -0.01
CA PRO A 78 8.41 3.89 0.64
C PRO A 78 8.40 5.05 -0.37
N TYR A 79 7.44 5.96 -0.24
CA TYR A 79 7.24 7.13 -1.12
C TYR A 79 7.09 6.79 -2.61
N ALA A 80 6.74 5.55 -2.98
CA ALA A 80 6.80 5.03 -4.33
C ALA A 80 8.19 5.21 -5.00
N ALA A 81 9.22 5.45 -4.22
CA ALA A 81 10.57 5.76 -4.67
C ALA A 81 11.36 4.47 -4.97
N PHE A 82 11.18 3.95 -6.19
CA PHE A 82 11.79 2.71 -6.66
C PHE A 82 12.12 2.84 -8.15
N ASP A 83 13.39 2.79 -8.49
CA ASP A 83 13.86 2.95 -9.86
C ASP A 83 14.22 1.61 -10.53
N GLU A 84 14.69 1.67 -11.76
CA GLU A 84 15.06 0.49 -12.55
C GLU A 84 16.27 -0.23 -11.93
N GLN A 85 17.21 0.50 -11.33
CA GLN A 85 18.37 -0.10 -10.69
C GLN A 85 17.96 -0.85 -9.42
N ASN A 86 17.10 -0.28 -8.58
CA ASN A 86 16.54 -0.96 -7.41
C ASN A 86 15.84 -2.27 -7.80
N TRP A 87 15.13 -2.24 -8.95
CA TRP A 87 14.49 -3.43 -9.50
C TRP A 87 15.52 -4.52 -9.85
N ILE A 88 16.53 -4.16 -10.64
CA ILE A 88 17.61 -5.09 -11.04
C ILE A 88 18.31 -5.69 -9.81
N ASP A 89 18.51 -4.87 -8.78
CA ASP A 89 19.23 -5.26 -7.57
C ASP A 89 18.44 -6.19 -6.64
N SER A 90 17.10 -6.25 -6.78
CA SER A 90 16.22 -6.97 -5.85
C SER A 90 15.21 -7.92 -6.49
N MET A 91 15.24 -8.10 -7.81
CA MET A 91 14.24 -8.89 -8.55
C MET A 91 14.15 -10.37 -8.13
N ASP A 92 15.13 -10.89 -7.45
CA ASP A 92 15.12 -12.24 -6.86
C ASP A 92 14.49 -12.27 -5.45
N LEU A 93 14.28 -11.13 -4.82
CA LEU A 93 13.72 -10.99 -3.47
C LEU A 93 12.23 -10.67 -3.47
N VAL A 94 11.72 -10.13 -4.57
CA VAL A 94 10.33 -9.66 -4.68
C VAL A 94 9.63 -10.27 -5.89
N SER A 95 8.35 -10.61 -5.74
CA SER A 95 7.51 -11.06 -6.85
C SER A 95 6.83 -9.92 -7.56
N ALA A 96 6.54 -8.83 -6.85
CA ALA A 96 5.96 -7.62 -7.39
C ALA A 96 6.31 -6.40 -6.56
N VAL A 97 6.51 -5.26 -7.23
CA VAL A 97 6.53 -3.94 -6.62
C VAL A 97 5.21 -3.26 -6.93
N VAL A 98 4.46 -2.88 -5.89
CA VAL A 98 3.07 -2.46 -5.99
C VAL A 98 2.91 -1.00 -5.60
N SER A 99 2.44 -0.20 -6.53
CA SER A 99 1.99 1.16 -6.30
C SER A 99 0.46 1.23 -6.17
N TRP A 100 -0.09 2.42 -6.28
CA TRP A 100 -1.53 2.70 -6.24
C TRP A 100 -1.91 3.61 -7.41
N ASN A 101 -3.18 3.78 -7.64
CA ASN A 101 -3.70 4.66 -8.68
C ASN A 101 -4.78 5.63 -8.17
N ILE A 102 -5.22 5.45 -6.93
CA ILE A 102 -5.97 6.46 -6.19
C ILE A 102 -5.22 6.70 -4.88
N ASP A 103 -4.75 7.92 -4.68
CA ASP A 103 -4.18 8.39 -3.43
C ASP A 103 -5.29 9.14 -2.68
N SER A 104 -5.62 8.70 -1.47
CA SER A 104 -6.69 9.34 -0.68
C SER A 104 -6.33 10.75 -0.20
N GLY A 105 -5.04 11.06 -0.16
CA GLY A 105 -4.53 12.31 0.40
C GLY A 105 -4.59 12.39 1.92
N ASP A 106 -4.72 11.25 2.61
CA ASP A 106 -4.80 11.22 4.08
C ASP A 106 -3.55 11.80 4.77
N TRP A 107 -2.39 11.65 4.16
CA TRP A 107 -1.12 12.22 4.62
C TRP A 107 -1.06 13.76 4.55
N LEU A 108 -1.96 14.41 3.81
CA LEU A 108 -2.12 15.86 3.77
C LEU A 108 -2.91 16.41 4.96
N LEU A 109 -3.56 15.55 5.74
CA LEU A 109 -4.37 15.90 6.91
C LEU A 109 -5.55 16.87 6.62
N ASN A 110 -6.13 16.75 5.41
CA ASN A 110 -7.23 17.59 4.94
C ASN A 110 -8.62 17.20 5.49
N GLY A 111 -8.67 16.14 6.31
CA GLY A 111 -9.88 15.66 6.96
C GLY A 111 -10.56 14.48 6.24
N ALA A 112 -11.44 13.81 6.97
CA ALA A 112 -12.09 12.58 6.53
C ALA A 112 -13.00 12.78 5.30
N ASP A 113 -13.71 13.91 5.22
CA ASP A 113 -14.62 14.21 4.10
C ASP A 113 -13.87 14.33 2.77
N GLU A 114 -12.70 14.97 2.78
CA GLU A 114 -11.86 15.12 1.58
C GLU A 114 -11.32 13.76 1.11
N GLN A 115 -10.85 12.92 2.03
CA GLN A 115 -10.43 11.56 1.74
C GLN A 115 -11.56 10.75 1.11
N MET A 116 -12.74 10.81 1.70
CA MET A 116 -13.93 10.10 1.23
C MET A 116 -14.30 10.53 -0.19
N SER A 117 -14.40 11.84 -0.45
CA SER A 117 -14.75 12.34 -1.78
C SER A 117 -13.69 11.99 -2.81
N THR A 118 -12.39 12.16 -2.49
CA THR A 118 -11.29 11.79 -3.38
C THR A 118 -11.38 10.35 -3.84
N VAL A 119 -11.65 9.43 -2.92
CA VAL A 119 -11.73 7.99 -3.25
C VAL A 119 -13.02 7.68 -4.03
N LEU A 120 -14.18 8.12 -3.54
CA LEU A 120 -15.46 7.76 -4.16
C LEU A 120 -15.63 8.36 -5.55
N ASP A 121 -15.26 9.63 -5.75
CA ASP A 121 -15.42 10.33 -7.03
C ASP A 121 -14.44 9.82 -8.10
N SER A 122 -13.30 9.23 -7.68
CA SER A 122 -12.26 8.73 -8.59
C SER A 122 -12.36 7.24 -8.87
N MET A 123 -13.27 6.52 -8.19
CA MET A 123 -13.29 5.06 -8.23
C MET A 123 -13.71 4.50 -9.60
N THR A 124 -12.94 3.54 -10.08
CA THR A 124 -13.28 2.67 -11.20
C THR A 124 -12.83 1.24 -10.92
N PRO A 125 -13.43 0.22 -11.56
CA PRO A 125 -13.04 -1.17 -11.33
C PRO A 125 -11.56 -1.43 -11.61
N GLY A 126 -10.90 -2.14 -10.69
CA GLY A 126 -9.47 -2.48 -10.80
C GLY A 126 -8.53 -1.47 -10.16
N ASN A 127 -9.04 -0.43 -9.53
CA ASN A 127 -8.22 0.55 -8.83
C ASN A 127 -7.65 0.00 -7.52
N ILE A 128 -6.45 0.48 -7.18
CA ILE A 128 -5.78 0.27 -5.91
C ILE A 128 -5.76 1.62 -5.19
N VAL A 129 -6.41 1.67 -4.04
CA VAL A 129 -6.48 2.87 -3.19
C VAL A 129 -5.39 2.83 -2.14
N LEU A 130 -4.66 3.94 -1.98
CA LEU A 130 -3.76 4.16 -0.85
C LEU A 130 -4.52 4.82 0.29
N LEU A 131 -4.38 4.23 1.46
CA LEU A 131 -4.73 4.80 2.76
C LEU A 131 -3.56 4.53 3.72
N THR A 132 -3.32 5.46 4.64
CA THR A 132 -2.21 5.41 5.59
C THR A 132 -2.77 5.28 7.01
N ASP A 133 -2.21 4.34 7.78
CA ASP A 133 -2.59 4.08 9.17
C ASP A 133 -1.50 4.49 10.18
N SER A 134 -0.64 5.44 9.77
CA SER A 134 0.33 6.05 10.68
C SER A 134 -0.36 6.87 11.78
N ASP A 135 0.32 7.06 12.91
CA ASP A 135 -0.23 7.80 14.06
C ASP A 135 -0.79 9.18 13.69
N GLU A 136 -0.17 9.87 12.72
CA GLU A 136 -0.59 11.19 12.27
C GLU A 136 -1.89 11.16 11.45
N CYS A 137 -2.07 10.12 10.63
CA CYS A 137 -3.21 9.97 9.73
C CYS A 137 -4.37 9.18 10.34
N ALA A 138 -4.09 8.35 11.36
CA ALA A 138 -5.00 7.31 11.86
C ALA A 138 -6.39 7.82 12.22
N GLU A 139 -6.49 8.98 12.89
CA GLU A 139 -7.78 9.49 13.35
C GLU A 139 -8.73 9.75 12.17
N GLN A 140 -8.31 10.56 11.21
CA GLN A 140 -9.14 10.90 10.05
C GLN A 140 -9.33 9.72 9.10
N THR A 141 -8.32 8.85 8.93
CA THR A 141 -8.44 7.63 8.12
C THR A 141 -9.45 6.66 8.72
N LEU A 142 -9.47 6.49 10.06
CA LEU A 142 -10.46 5.67 10.75
C LEU A 142 -11.88 6.27 10.70
N GLU A 143 -12.01 7.58 10.58
CA GLU A 143 -13.29 8.26 10.36
C GLU A 143 -13.79 8.09 8.93
N ALA A 144 -12.91 8.26 7.93
CA ALA A 144 -13.24 8.17 6.51
C ALA A 144 -13.51 6.74 6.05
N LEU A 145 -12.71 5.78 6.48
CA LEU A 145 -12.68 4.41 5.94
C LEU A 145 -14.03 3.67 6.03
N PRO A 146 -14.82 3.74 7.12
CA PRO A 146 -16.14 3.13 7.15
C PRO A 146 -17.08 3.67 6.06
N GLN A 147 -17.02 4.96 5.80
CA GLN A 147 -17.86 5.65 4.81
C GLN A 147 -17.42 5.33 3.39
N ILE A 148 -16.10 5.27 3.15
CA ILE A 148 -15.52 4.83 1.88
C ILE A 148 -15.98 3.39 1.57
N ILE A 149 -15.87 2.48 2.53
CA ILE A 149 -16.29 1.08 2.34
C ILE A 149 -17.78 1.01 2.02
N ASP A 150 -18.63 1.70 2.79
CA ASP A 150 -20.08 1.66 2.61
C ASP A 150 -20.49 2.26 1.24
N GLY A 151 -19.86 3.37 0.84
CA GLY A 151 -20.09 3.97 -0.48
C GLY A 151 -19.71 3.03 -1.62
N LEU A 152 -18.49 2.46 -1.58
CA LEU A 152 -18.03 1.53 -2.61
C LEU A 152 -18.91 0.28 -2.70
N VAL A 153 -19.33 -0.29 -1.58
CA VAL A 153 -20.21 -1.44 -1.55
C VAL A 153 -21.60 -1.09 -2.09
N ALA A 154 -22.13 0.08 -1.75
CA ALA A 154 -23.42 0.56 -2.28
C ALA A 154 -23.40 0.76 -3.79
N ASP A 155 -22.26 1.18 -4.35
CA ASP A 155 -22.04 1.32 -5.80
C ASP A 155 -21.72 -0.01 -6.50
N GLY A 156 -21.74 -1.13 -5.76
CA GLY A 156 -21.56 -2.47 -6.29
C GLY A 156 -20.10 -2.91 -6.45
N TYR A 157 -19.16 -2.18 -5.90
CA TYR A 157 -17.74 -2.60 -5.88
C TYR A 157 -17.51 -3.72 -4.87
N LYS A 158 -16.58 -4.61 -5.21
CA LYS A 158 -16.07 -5.62 -4.30
C LYS A 158 -14.66 -5.22 -3.87
N ILE A 159 -14.48 -5.00 -2.57
CA ILE A 159 -13.19 -4.69 -1.97
C ILE A 159 -12.48 -6.01 -1.67
N VAL A 160 -11.28 -6.18 -2.19
CA VAL A 160 -10.53 -7.44 -2.14
C VAL A 160 -9.04 -7.18 -1.83
N THR A 161 -8.30 -8.23 -1.53
CA THR A 161 -6.84 -8.16 -1.44
C THR A 161 -6.22 -7.95 -2.82
N LEU A 162 -4.97 -7.48 -2.85
CA LEU A 162 -4.22 -7.33 -4.10
C LEU A 162 -4.10 -8.65 -4.87
N SER A 163 -3.77 -9.73 -4.17
CA SER A 163 -3.66 -11.05 -4.82
C SER A 163 -4.98 -11.51 -5.44
N ASP A 164 -6.11 -11.18 -4.82
CA ASP A 164 -7.42 -11.50 -5.38
C ASP A 164 -7.78 -10.56 -6.55
N LEU A 165 -7.42 -9.28 -6.46
CA LEU A 165 -7.60 -8.34 -7.57
C LEU A 165 -6.87 -8.81 -8.82
N VAL A 166 -5.62 -9.22 -8.67
CA VAL A 166 -4.79 -9.73 -9.76
C VAL A 166 -5.38 -10.98 -10.41
N LYS A 167 -6.01 -11.87 -9.63
CA LYS A 167 -6.65 -13.08 -10.17
C LYS A 167 -7.87 -12.76 -11.06
N THR A 168 -8.49 -11.60 -10.86
CA THR A 168 -9.66 -11.19 -11.67
C THR A 168 -9.26 -10.75 -13.08
N ASP A 169 -8.02 -10.29 -13.27
CA ASP A 169 -7.48 -9.91 -14.58
C ASP A 169 -6.52 -10.97 -15.10
N THR A 170 -7.00 -11.77 -16.05
CA THR A 170 -6.21 -12.86 -16.65
C THR A 170 -4.95 -12.34 -17.38
N ALA A 171 -4.96 -11.12 -17.90
CA ALA A 171 -3.81 -10.53 -18.57
C ALA A 171 -2.78 -10.04 -17.54
N LEU A 172 -3.24 -9.43 -16.46
CA LEU A 172 -2.42 -8.99 -15.35
C LEU A 172 -1.84 -10.19 -14.58
N SER A 173 -2.66 -11.22 -14.32
CA SER A 173 -2.24 -12.46 -13.68
C SER A 173 -1.12 -13.16 -14.46
N LYS A 174 -1.21 -13.23 -15.79
CA LYS A 174 -0.14 -13.75 -16.64
C LYS A 174 1.10 -12.88 -16.62
N LYS A 175 0.95 -11.56 -16.54
CA LYS A 175 2.10 -10.64 -16.41
C LYS A 175 2.79 -10.78 -15.07
N LEU A 176 2.06 -10.94 -13.97
CA LEU A 176 2.64 -11.09 -12.63
C LEU A 176 3.37 -12.43 -12.42
N THR A 177 3.04 -13.45 -13.19
CA THR A 177 3.84 -14.68 -13.23
C THR A 177 5.12 -14.56 -14.09
N SER A 178 5.23 -13.50 -14.88
CA SER A 178 6.36 -13.28 -15.80
C SER A 178 7.05 -11.93 -15.64
N LEU A 179 6.41 -10.94 -15.01
CA LEU A 179 6.90 -9.59 -14.81
C LEU A 179 6.54 -9.12 -13.43
N THR A 180 7.47 -8.53 -12.82
CA THR A 180 7.52 -8.20 -11.43
C THR A 180 7.33 -6.70 -11.17
N LYS A 181 7.06 -5.90 -12.19
CA LYS A 181 6.76 -4.47 -12.05
C LYS A 181 5.34 -4.19 -12.51
N VAL A 182 4.46 -3.83 -11.57
CA VAL A 182 3.18 -3.19 -11.86
C VAL A 182 3.44 -1.68 -11.89
N SER A 183 3.47 -1.09 -13.06
CA SER A 183 3.59 0.35 -13.20
C SER A 183 2.24 1.02 -12.96
N MET A 184 2.26 2.22 -12.40
CA MET A 184 1.06 3.03 -12.24
C MET A 184 0.30 3.20 -13.56
N PRO A 185 -1.03 3.05 -13.55
CA PRO A 185 -1.84 3.34 -14.72
C PRO A 185 -1.75 4.84 -15.07
N LYS A 186 -1.96 5.15 -16.36
CA LYS A 186 -1.88 6.54 -16.84
C LYS A 186 -2.96 7.47 -16.26
N ASN A 187 -3.98 6.90 -15.65
CA ASN A 187 -5.10 7.60 -15.00
C ASN A 187 -4.98 7.63 -13.47
N ALA A 188 -3.78 7.51 -12.93
CA ALA A 188 -3.57 7.65 -11.49
C ALA A 188 -4.02 9.04 -11.02
N VAL A 189 -4.74 9.05 -9.90
CA VAL A 189 -5.24 10.28 -9.26
C VAL A 189 -4.39 10.53 -8.02
N PHE A 190 -3.85 11.73 -7.92
CA PHE A 190 -3.05 12.17 -6.78
C PHE A 190 -3.65 13.45 -6.21
N PRO A 191 -3.57 13.63 -4.88
CA PRO A 191 -3.95 14.91 -4.29
C PRO A 191 -3.06 16.03 -4.84
N GLN A 192 -3.65 17.22 -4.98
CA GLN A 192 -2.87 18.41 -5.28
C GLN A 192 -2.06 18.77 -4.03
N LEU A 193 -0.75 18.86 -4.19
CA LEU A 193 0.09 19.40 -3.13
C LEU A 193 -0.32 20.85 -2.88
N PRO A 194 -0.36 21.32 -1.61
CA PRO A 194 -0.45 22.75 -1.33
C PRO A 194 0.62 23.47 -2.14
N GLU A 195 0.26 24.53 -2.84
CA GLU A 195 1.26 25.39 -3.48
C GLU A 195 2.13 25.95 -2.36
N ASP A 196 3.45 25.73 -2.43
CA ASP A 196 4.39 26.34 -1.53
C ASP A 196 4.19 27.86 -1.67
N ASP A 197 3.64 28.49 -0.63
CA ASP A 197 3.46 29.93 -0.56
C ASP A 197 4.84 30.56 -0.31
N ASP A 198 5.68 30.52 -1.36
CA ASP A 198 7.02 31.09 -1.38
C ASP A 198 6.94 32.61 -1.53
N THR A 199 6.09 33.22 -0.68
CA THR A 199 6.01 34.68 -0.51
C THR A 199 6.44 35.06 0.90
N THR A 200 7.71 34.86 1.19
CA THR A 200 8.39 35.64 2.23
C THR A 200 9.61 36.30 1.63
N GLU A 201 9.41 37.54 1.15
CA GLU A 201 10.45 38.56 1.07
C GLU A 201 10.94 38.97 2.47
#